data_0d37faf498782d40050c24a5ef31c5a4
#
_entry.id   0d37faf498782d40050c24a5ef31c5a4
#
_cell.length_a   1.000
_cell.length_b   1.000
_cell.length_c   1.000
_cell.angle_alpha   90.00
_cell.angle_beta   90.00
_cell.angle_gamma   90.00
#
_symmetry.space_group_name_H-M   'P 1'
#
loop_
_entity.id
_entity.type
_entity.pdbx_description
1 polymer ?
#
loop_
_entity_poly.entity_id
_entity_poly.type
_entity_poly.pdbx_seq_one_letter_code
_entity_poly.pdbx_strand_id
1 'polypeptide(L)'
;MFADTAEVMIVAGKGGRGAVSFRHEKYVDKGGPDGGDGGKGGDVVFVADNNVNTLASFRFKPELRAGDGEAGGKRRKHGADGVDKLVKVPVGTAVYRDGHLVAELTTSGQRRAVAFGGAGGFGNAHFKSSTRQTPRVAEVGEKGDSFPAKLELKLVADVGLVGFPNAGKSTFLSVVSNARPEIANYAFTTLTPNLGVADIDGQSLLIADIPGIIEGASQGKGLGLEFLRHIERTSVILHMIDVATEDVGESYRVIRRELAQHSATLVAKPEVIALTKIDAVPESTVKQQLERLHQVTKSPIYPIAAPARSGTLELLRHLVKVVERQKAKRTPISQADASGGVEIKLDSRQLATSWWVSRRDDGSYLVTGEKIERFAERTDFASEFSINRLRDILAKLNIVAELVKQGATGESVVEIAGHRFPLQEQWDDVS
;
A
#
# COMPACT_ATOMS: atom_id res chain seq x y z
N MET A 1 5.91 7.24 -19.56
CA MET A 1 4.48 7.55 -19.30
C MET A 1 4.28 7.52 -17.79
N PHE A 2 3.93 8.63 -17.18
CA PHE A 2 3.71 8.74 -15.74
C PHE A 2 2.30 8.25 -15.38
N ALA A 3 2.15 7.51 -14.26
CA ALA A 3 0.87 7.13 -13.72
C ALA A 3 0.90 7.29 -12.20
N ASP A 4 -0.10 7.98 -11.68
CA ASP A 4 -0.34 8.26 -10.27
C ASP A 4 -1.35 7.31 -9.65
N THR A 5 -2.07 6.58 -10.48
CA THR A 5 -3.03 5.56 -10.08
C THR A 5 -2.81 4.27 -10.86
N ALA A 6 -3.00 3.14 -10.19
CA ALA A 6 -3.01 1.83 -10.81
C ALA A 6 -3.97 0.90 -10.06
N GLU A 7 -4.62 0.01 -10.80
CA GLU A 7 -5.41 -1.07 -10.24
C GLU A 7 -4.66 -2.37 -10.41
N VAL A 8 -4.55 -3.15 -9.33
CA VAL A 8 -3.83 -4.42 -9.31
C VAL A 8 -4.61 -5.45 -8.52
N MET A 9 -4.55 -6.71 -8.93
CA MET A 9 -5.00 -7.82 -8.12
C MET A 9 -3.87 -8.24 -7.20
N ILE A 10 -4.10 -8.20 -5.89
CA ILE A 10 -3.16 -8.66 -4.88
C ILE A 10 -3.57 -10.08 -4.49
N VAL A 11 -2.61 -11.01 -4.54
CA VAL A 11 -2.83 -12.43 -4.20
C VAL A 11 -1.69 -12.89 -3.31
N ALA A 12 -1.97 -13.08 -2.03
CA ALA A 12 -1.04 -13.71 -1.10
C ALA A 12 -1.00 -15.23 -1.32
N GLY A 13 0.07 -15.87 -0.89
CA GLY A 13 0.29 -17.28 -1.07
C GLY A 13 -0.70 -18.14 -0.28
N LYS A 14 -1.10 -19.26 -0.84
CA LYS A 14 -1.87 -20.30 -0.15
C LYS A 14 -0.95 -21.08 0.80
N GLY A 15 -1.43 -21.48 1.97
CA GLY A 15 -0.73 -22.42 2.84
C GLY A 15 -0.62 -23.82 2.22
N GLY A 16 0.47 -24.50 2.49
CA GLY A 16 0.73 -25.86 2.07
C GLY A 16 -0.19 -26.88 2.80
N ARG A 17 -0.50 -28.00 2.17
CA ARG A 17 -1.28 -29.08 2.77
C ARG A 17 -0.46 -29.83 3.81
N GLY A 18 -1.04 -30.24 4.95
CA GLY A 18 -0.48 -31.21 5.87
C GLY A 18 -0.42 -32.61 5.27
N ALA A 19 0.54 -33.40 5.71
CA ALA A 19 0.74 -34.79 5.25
C ALA A 19 0.03 -35.81 6.14
N VAL A 20 -0.45 -36.89 5.52
CA VAL A 20 -0.86 -38.11 6.23
C VAL A 20 0.19 -39.15 5.97
N SER A 21 0.95 -39.53 7.00
CA SER A 21 1.94 -40.62 6.92
C SER A 21 2.08 -41.32 8.27
N PHE A 22 2.57 -42.55 8.20
CA PHE A 22 2.83 -43.38 9.37
C PHE A 22 4.27 -43.89 9.32
N ARG A 23 4.90 -43.99 10.47
CA ARG A 23 6.29 -44.46 10.62
C ARG A 23 6.34 -45.93 10.23
N HIS A 24 7.20 -46.27 9.28
CA HIS A 24 7.52 -47.63 8.89
C HIS A 24 9.01 -47.86 9.18
N GLU A 25 9.29 -48.74 10.15
CA GLU A 25 10.68 -49.16 10.49
C GLU A 25 10.75 -50.66 10.57
N LYS A 26 11.96 -51.17 10.32
CA LYS A 26 12.25 -52.60 10.48
C LYS A 26 11.99 -52.96 11.96
N TYR A 27 11.17 -53.98 12.19
CA TYR A 27 10.76 -54.46 13.52
C TYR A 27 9.72 -53.60 14.26
N VAL A 28 9.06 -52.66 13.61
CA VAL A 28 7.95 -51.86 14.18
C VAL A 28 6.70 -52.05 13.30
N ASP A 29 5.83 -53.00 13.65
CA ASP A 29 4.64 -53.32 12.85
C ASP A 29 3.60 -52.23 12.85
N LYS A 30 3.53 -51.43 13.91
CA LYS A 30 2.55 -50.33 14.07
C LYS A 30 3.24 -49.05 14.44
N GLY A 31 3.82 -48.37 13.44
CA GLY A 31 4.36 -47.02 13.64
C GLY A 31 3.27 -45.95 13.83
N GLY A 32 3.53 -45.00 14.73
CA GLY A 32 2.59 -43.88 14.94
C GLY A 32 2.54 -42.91 13.77
N PRO A 33 1.59 -41.94 13.79
CA PRO A 33 1.48 -40.92 12.78
C PRO A 33 2.73 -40.02 12.76
N ASP A 34 3.25 -39.75 11.56
CA ASP A 34 4.49 -39.00 11.36
C ASP A 34 4.41 -37.99 10.21
N GLY A 35 3.18 -37.64 9.75
CA GLY A 35 2.98 -36.59 8.76
C GLY A 35 3.29 -35.24 9.32
N GLY A 36 4.09 -34.44 8.57
CA GLY A 36 4.44 -33.07 8.91
C GLY A 36 3.41 -32.08 8.44
N ASP A 37 3.50 -30.84 8.96
CA ASP A 37 2.61 -29.74 8.60
C ASP A 37 3.04 -29.09 7.28
N GLY A 38 2.11 -28.45 6.57
CA GLY A 38 2.43 -27.63 5.42
C GLY A 38 3.08 -26.30 5.82
N GLY A 39 3.83 -25.69 4.90
CA GLY A 39 4.42 -24.37 5.07
C GLY A 39 3.36 -23.25 4.98
N LYS A 40 3.61 -22.08 5.57
CA LYS A 40 2.80 -20.87 5.40
C LYS A 40 2.91 -20.37 3.97
N GLY A 41 1.85 -19.76 3.41
CA GLY A 41 1.93 -18.97 2.18
C GLY A 41 2.70 -17.67 2.40
N GLY A 42 3.35 -17.15 1.33
CA GLY A 42 4.06 -15.88 1.37
C GLY A 42 3.12 -14.68 1.44
N ASP A 43 3.58 -13.61 2.07
CA ASP A 43 2.86 -12.35 2.19
C ASP A 43 3.15 -11.43 0.99
N VAL A 44 2.26 -10.46 0.68
CA VAL A 44 2.54 -9.39 -0.28
C VAL A 44 2.92 -8.13 0.51
N VAL A 45 4.19 -7.72 0.35
CA VAL A 45 4.79 -6.62 1.12
C VAL A 45 5.17 -5.50 0.17
N PHE A 46 4.60 -4.32 0.39
CA PHE A 46 4.96 -3.11 -0.32
C PHE A 46 6.17 -2.45 0.36
N VAL A 47 7.09 -1.95 -0.47
CA VAL A 47 8.33 -1.29 -0.02
C VAL A 47 8.45 0.04 -0.73
N ALA A 48 8.49 1.14 0.02
CA ALA A 48 8.74 2.46 -0.53
C ALA A 48 10.19 2.59 -1.00
N ASP A 49 10.40 2.96 -2.27
CA ASP A 49 11.72 3.11 -2.88
C ASP A 49 11.82 4.48 -3.56
N ASN A 50 12.82 5.28 -3.18
CA ASN A 50 13.05 6.61 -3.78
C ASN A 50 13.41 6.54 -5.27
N ASN A 51 13.88 5.39 -5.77
CA ASN A 51 14.23 5.20 -7.18
C ASN A 51 13.00 4.86 -8.05
N VAL A 52 11.84 4.70 -7.44
CA VAL A 52 10.56 4.47 -8.13
C VAL A 52 9.74 5.76 -8.04
N ASN A 53 9.46 6.40 -9.18
CA ASN A 53 8.79 7.71 -9.22
C ASN A 53 7.37 7.65 -9.80
N THR A 54 6.90 6.48 -10.25
CA THR A 54 5.61 6.34 -10.93
C THR A 54 5.01 4.96 -10.71
N LEU A 55 3.69 4.87 -10.76
CA LEU A 55 2.95 3.61 -10.73
C LEU A 55 2.73 3.00 -12.13
N ALA A 56 3.32 3.58 -13.20
CA ALA A 56 3.10 3.13 -14.58
C ALA A 56 3.45 1.66 -14.83
N SER A 57 4.45 1.11 -14.12
CA SER A 57 4.85 -0.29 -14.24
C SER A 57 3.74 -1.27 -13.86
N PHE A 58 2.80 -0.86 -13.00
CA PHE A 58 1.70 -1.71 -12.54
C PHE A 58 0.60 -1.90 -13.59
N ARG A 59 0.49 -1.00 -14.60
CA ARG A 59 -0.43 -1.18 -15.73
C ARG A 59 -0.12 -2.42 -16.57
N PHE A 60 1.15 -2.85 -16.57
CA PHE A 60 1.62 -4.03 -17.29
C PHE A 60 1.73 -5.28 -16.40
N LYS A 61 1.49 -5.13 -15.10
CA LYS A 61 1.53 -6.22 -14.11
C LYS A 61 0.26 -6.17 -13.27
N PRO A 62 -0.87 -6.60 -13.83
CA PRO A 62 -2.17 -6.47 -13.16
C PRO A 62 -2.30 -7.40 -11.95
N GLU A 63 -1.43 -8.40 -11.79
CA GLU A 63 -1.42 -9.34 -10.67
C GLU A 63 -0.10 -9.31 -9.90
N LEU A 64 -0.20 -9.18 -8.58
CA LEU A 64 0.90 -9.22 -7.63
C LEU A 64 0.73 -10.46 -6.75
N ARG A 65 1.42 -11.55 -7.11
CA ARG A 65 1.27 -12.84 -6.45
C ARG A 65 2.49 -13.20 -5.63
N ALA A 66 2.29 -13.63 -4.37
CA ALA A 66 3.29 -14.26 -3.51
C ALA A 66 3.35 -15.78 -3.71
N GLY A 67 4.40 -16.42 -3.19
CA GLY A 67 4.59 -17.87 -3.31
C GLY A 67 3.64 -18.65 -2.41
N ASP A 68 3.19 -19.82 -2.87
CA ASP A 68 2.43 -20.75 -2.06
C ASP A 68 3.37 -21.54 -1.12
N GLY A 69 2.88 -21.95 0.06
CA GLY A 69 3.61 -22.85 0.96
C GLY A 69 3.62 -24.28 0.40
N GLU A 70 4.72 -24.99 0.66
CA GLU A 70 4.86 -26.38 0.24
C GLU A 70 4.10 -27.33 1.16
N ALA A 71 3.70 -28.49 0.61
CA ALA A 71 3.05 -29.53 1.40
C ALA A 71 4.02 -30.16 2.41
N GLY A 72 3.51 -30.56 3.56
CA GLY A 72 4.22 -31.36 4.56
C GLY A 72 4.62 -32.73 4.00
N GLY A 73 5.67 -33.31 4.59
CA GLY A 73 6.24 -34.60 4.19
C GLY A 73 6.15 -35.66 5.26
N LYS A 74 6.68 -36.86 4.95
CA LYS A 74 6.88 -37.97 5.90
C LYS A 74 7.91 -37.59 6.95
N ARG A 75 7.96 -38.35 8.07
CA ARG A 75 8.91 -38.18 9.16
C ARG A 75 8.87 -36.79 9.79
N ARG A 76 7.65 -36.22 9.92
CA ARG A 76 7.38 -34.87 10.45
C ARG A 76 8.10 -33.74 9.70
N LYS A 77 8.45 -33.96 8.43
CA LYS A 77 9.07 -32.93 7.63
C LYS A 77 8.03 -31.85 7.30
N HIS A 78 8.24 -30.64 7.82
CA HIS A 78 7.41 -29.48 7.48
C HIS A 78 7.67 -29.05 6.03
N GLY A 79 6.63 -28.59 5.36
CA GLY A 79 6.76 -27.92 4.07
C GLY A 79 7.48 -26.57 4.21
N ALA A 80 8.19 -26.16 3.18
CA ALA A 80 8.80 -24.83 3.16
C ALA A 80 7.74 -23.74 3.07
N ASP A 81 7.99 -22.59 3.70
CA ASP A 81 7.11 -21.43 3.58
C ASP A 81 7.23 -20.82 2.18
N GLY A 82 6.13 -20.27 1.69
CA GLY A 82 6.08 -19.53 0.43
C GLY A 82 6.89 -18.24 0.50
N VAL A 83 7.51 -17.89 -0.61
CA VAL A 83 8.33 -16.68 -0.70
C VAL A 83 7.43 -15.44 -0.73
N ASP A 84 7.74 -14.44 0.10
CA ASP A 84 7.06 -13.15 0.10
C ASP A 84 7.26 -12.41 -1.22
N LYS A 85 6.21 -11.70 -1.65
CA LYS A 85 6.27 -10.80 -2.79
C LYS A 85 6.62 -9.40 -2.34
N LEU A 86 7.87 -8.99 -2.56
CA LEU A 86 8.27 -7.60 -2.34
C LEU A 86 7.90 -6.74 -3.55
N VAL A 87 7.07 -5.71 -3.33
CA VAL A 87 6.57 -4.79 -4.35
C VAL A 87 7.13 -3.41 -4.08
N LYS A 88 8.04 -2.94 -4.95
CA LYS A 88 8.60 -1.60 -4.86
C LYS A 88 7.61 -0.57 -5.40
N VAL A 89 7.33 0.45 -4.61
CA VAL A 89 6.43 1.56 -4.95
C VAL A 89 7.06 2.90 -4.63
N PRO A 90 6.62 3.99 -5.26
CA PRO A 90 7.06 5.34 -4.90
C PRO A 90 6.76 5.67 -3.44
N VAL A 91 7.58 6.53 -2.84
CA VAL A 91 7.25 7.16 -1.55
C VAL A 91 5.97 7.99 -1.71
N GLY A 92 5.05 7.88 -0.75
CA GLY A 92 3.73 8.54 -0.81
C GLY A 92 2.64 7.69 -1.47
N THR A 93 2.91 6.42 -1.74
CA THR A 93 1.88 5.51 -2.26
C THR A 93 0.89 5.11 -1.16
N ALA A 94 -0.39 5.29 -1.44
CA ALA A 94 -1.51 4.77 -0.67
C ALA A 94 -2.12 3.57 -1.38
N VAL A 95 -2.47 2.54 -0.61
CA VAL A 95 -3.09 1.31 -1.08
C VAL A 95 -4.50 1.24 -0.52
N TYR A 96 -5.50 1.11 -1.40
CA TYR A 96 -6.90 1.02 -1.03
C TYR A 96 -7.48 -0.34 -1.41
N ARG A 97 -8.32 -0.89 -0.53
CA ARG A 97 -9.16 -2.05 -0.77
C ARG A 97 -10.62 -1.62 -0.57
N ASP A 98 -11.47 -1.81 -1.56
CA ASP A 98 -12.90 -1.47 -1.51
C ASP A 98 -13.15 -0.01 -1.03
N GLY A 99 -12.29 0.93 -1.44
CA GLY A 99 -12.34 2.33 -1.04
C GLY A 99 -11.74 2.65 0.33
N HIS A 100 -11.36 1.66 1.13
CA HIS A 100 -10.73 1.84 2.44
C HIS A 100 -9.20 1.83 2.35
N LEU A 101 -8.54 2.74 3.07
CA LEU A 101 -7.08 2.80 3.13
C LEU A 101 -6.54 1.61 3.94
N VAL A 102 -5.77 0.74 3.28
CA VAL A 102 -5.12 -0.43 3.89
C VAL A 102 -3.70 -0.11 4.33
N ALA A 103 -2.97 0.63 3.52
CA ALA A 103 -1.58 1.00 3.81
C ALA A 103 -1.22 2.34 3.16
N GLU A 104 -0.33 3.09 3.83
CA GLU A 104 0.30 4.29 3.31
C GLU A 104 1.81 4.20 3.55
N LEU A 105 2.60 4.45 2.49
CA LEU A 105 4.06 4.37 2.52
C LEU A 105 4.63 5.78 2.32
N THR A 106 4.98 6.45 3.41
CA THR A 106 5.37 7.87 3.44
C THR A 106 6.87 8.08 3.52
N THR A 107 7.65 7.05 3.88
CA THR A 107 9.11 7.16 4.07
C THR A 107 9.85 6.10 3.27
N SER A 108 11.01 6.46 2.71
CA SER A 108 11.85 5.52 1.95
C SER A 108 12.28 4.34 2.80
N GLY A 109 12.26 3.14 2.23
CA GLY A 109 12.57 1.90 2.92
C GLY A 109 11.44 1.37 3.82
N GLN A 110 10.36 2.12 4.00
CA GLN A 110 9.20 1.66 4.76
C GLN A 110 8.60 0.42 4.10
N ARG A 111 8.30 -0.60 4.94
CA ARG A 111 7.68 -1.85 4.51
C ARG A 111 6.31 -2.00 5.16
N ARG A 112 5.33 -2.43 4.37
CA ARG A 112 3.97 -2.75 4.86
C ARG A 112 3.48 -4.02 4.21
N ALA A 113 3.14 -5.02 5.02
CA ALA A 113 2.39 -6.17 4.55
C ALA A 113 0.95 -5.72 4.27
N VAL A 114 0.48 -5.97 3.05
CA VAL A 114 -0.85 -5.53 2.57
C VAL A 114 -1.79 -6.73 2.44
N ALA A 115 -1.24 -7.91 2.14
CA ALA A 115 -1.99 -9.15 2.09
C ALA A 115 -1.18 -10.26 2.75
N PHE A 116 -1.85 -11.09 3.55
CA PHE A 116 -1.21 -12.12 4.36
C PHE A 116 -1.43 -13.50 3.74
N GLY A 117 -0.35 -14.29 3.71
CA GLY A 117 -0.40 -15.67 3.27
C GLY A 117 -1.18 -16.57 4.23
N GLY A 118 -1.84 -17.57 3.66
CA GLY A 118 -2.60 -18.55 4.42
C GLY A 118 -1.71 -19.44 5.30
N ALA A 119 -2.23 -19.86 6.44
CA ALA A 119 -1.52 -20.80 7.33
C ALA A 119 -1.41 -22.18 6.70
N GLY A 120 -0.30 -22.86 6.93
CA GLY A 120 -0.13 -24.27 6.55
C GLY A 120 -1.10 -25.18 7.29
N GLY A 121 -1.55 -26.24 6.62
CA GLY A 121 -2.44 -27.26 7.21
C GLY A 121 -1.64 -28.19 8.12
N PHE A 122 -2.25 -28.61 9.22
CA PHE A 122 -1.62 -29.57 10.14
C PHE A 122 -1.57 -30.99 9.55
N GLY A 123 -0.44 -31.66 9.71
CA GLY A 123 -0.25 -33.07 9.38
C GLY A 123 -0.90 -34.00 10.41
N ASN A 124 -1.03 -35.29 10.05
CA ASN A 124 -1.72 -36.25 10.93
C ASN A 124 -1.01 -36.46 12.28
N ALA A 125 0.27 -36.21 12.39
CA ALA A 125 1.00 -36.28 13.67
C ALA A 125 0.44 -35.32 14.72
N HIS A 126 -0.11 -34.18 14.31
CA HIS A 126 -0.72 -33.18 15.19
C HIS A 126 -2.03 -33.68 15.85
N PHE A 127 -2.75 -34.58 15.17
CA PHE A 127 -4.07 -35.07 15.62
C PHE A 127 -4.01 -36.33 16.48
N LYS A 128 -2.80 -36.79 16.86
CA LYS A 128 -2.64 -37.90 17.77
C LYS A 128 -3.16 -37.54 19.17
N SER A 129 -4.02 -38.38 19.72
CA SER A 129 -4.51 -38.28 21.08
C SER A 129 -4.53 -39.64 21.77
N SER A 130 -4.86 -39.68 23.08
CA SER A 130 -5.02 -40.93 23.82
C SER A 130 -6.10 -41.84 23.24
N THR A 131 -7.17 -41.25 22.71
CA THR A 131 -8.31 -41.94 22.10
C THR A 131 -8.12 -42.22 20.60
N ARG A 132 -7.35 -41.38 19.87
CA ARG A 132 -7.06 -41.55 18.44
C ARG A 132 -5.56 -41.66 18.22
N GLN A 133 -5.02 -42.88 18.28
CA GLN A 133 -3.58 -43.11 18.17
C GLN A 133 -3.09 -43.15 16.70
N THR A 134 -3.97 -43.43 15.74
CA THR A 134 -3.68 -43.52 14.28
C THR A 134 -4.57 -42.63 13.45
N PRO A 135 -4.54 -41.30 13.64
CA PRO A 135 -5.37 -40.38 12.86
C PRO A 135 -4.95 -40.40 11.38
N ARG A 136 -5.95 -40.54 10.48
CA ARG A 136 -5.79 -40.47 9.02
C ARG A 136 -6.29 -39.12 8.46
N VAL A 137 -6.23 -38.08 9.28
CA VAL A 137 -6.68 -36.74 8.96
C VAL A 137 -5.48 -35.81 8.82
N ALA A 138 -5.46 -34.99 7.80
CA ALA A 138 -4.60 -33.84 7.68
C ALA A 138 -5.46 -32.64 7.17
N GLU A 139 -5.03 -31.45 7.48
CA GLU A 139 -5.71 -30.23 7.00
C GLU A 139 -5.13 -29.80 5.65
N VAL A 140 -5.95 -29.19 4.82
CA VAL A 140 -5.49 -28.39 3.69
C VAL A 140 -5.02 -27.03 4.22
N GLY A 141 -4.05 -26.40 3.54
CA GLY A 141 -3.64 -25.05 3.90
C GLY A 141 -4.74 -24.02 3.67
N GLU A 142 -4.73 -22.98 4.47
CA GLU A 142 -5.64 -21.85 4.31
C GLU A 142 -5.34 -21.10 3.00
N LYS A 143 -6.37 -20.48 2.43
CA LYS A 143 -6.20 -19.53 1.32
C LYS A 143 -5.52 -18.27 1.87
N GLY A 144 -4.60 -17.67 1.11
CA GLY A 144 -4.11 -16.34 1.39
C GLY A 144 -5.12 -15.27 0.99
N ASP A 145 -4.89 -14.04 1.46
CA ASP A 145 -5.69 -12.88 1.08
C ASP A 145 -5.65 -12.67 -0.44
N SER A 146 -6.82 -12.39 -1.04
CA SER A 146 -6.93 -12.09 -2.47
C SER A 146 -8.00 -11.02 -2.68
N PHE A 147 -7.59 -9.86 -3.23
CA PHE A 147 -8.50 -8.74 -3.48
C PHE A 147 -7.96 -7.77 -4.53
N PRO A 148 -8.84 -7.07 -5.25
CA PRO A 148 -8.46 -5.95 -6.08
C PRO A 148 -8.05 -4.77 -5.20
N ALA A 149 -6.92 -4.15 -5.51
CA ALA A 149 -6.43 -2.98 -4.83
C ALA A 149 -6.24 -1.82 -5.80
N LYS A 150 -6.59 -0.61 -5.36
CA LYS A 150 -6.25 0.64 -6.03
C LYS A 150 -5.03 1.23 -5.36
N LEU A 151 -3.98 1.46 -6.14
CA LEU A 151 -2.80 2.19 -5.74
C LEU A 151 -2.96 3.66 -6.13
N GLU A 152 -2.62 4.57 -5.25
CA GLU A 152 -2.69 6.02 -5.49
C GLU A 152 -1.43 6.69 -4.95
N LEU A 153 -0.77 7.49 -5.78
CA LEU A 153 0.39 8.27 -5.39
C LEU A 153 -0.06 9.63 -4.87
N LYS A 154 0.06 9.85 -3.57
CA LYS A 154 -0.37 11.09 -2.89
C LYS A 154 0.67 12.22 -2.95
N LEU A 155 1.94 11.91 -3.14
CA LEU A 155 3.01 12.90 -3.26
C LEU A 155 3.14 13.33 -4.73
N VAL A 156 3.01 14.62 -4.98
CA VAL A 156 3.04 15.15 -6.33
C VAL A 156 4.44 15.59 -6.73
N ALA A 157 5.21 16.23 -5.84
CA ALA A 157 6.59 16.64 -6.09
C ALA A 157 7.34 16.99 -4.80
N ASP A 158 8.68 16.95 -4.86
CA ASP A 158 9.54 17.45 -3.77
C ASP A 158 9.57 18.98 -3.77
N VAL A 159 9.64 19.58 -4.97
CA VAL A 159 9.70 21.02 -5.19
C VAL A 159 8.61 21.48 -6.12
N GLY A 160 7.84 22.48 -5.71
CA GLY A 160 6.86 23.17 -6.54
C GLY A 160 7.44 24.49 -7.06
N LEU A 161 7.42 24.71 -8.39
CA LEU A 161 7.82 25.98 -9.00
C LEU A 161 6.67 26.97 -8.95
N VAL A 162 6.93 28.15 -8.43
CA VAL A 162 5.99 29.29 -8.44
C VAL A 162 6.65 30.53 -9.04
N GLY A 163 5.89 31.40 -9.66
CA GLY A 163 6.40 32.63 -10.24
C GLY A 163 5.50 33.14 -11.36
N PHE A 164 5.68 34.38 -11.78
CA PHE A 164 4.93 35.00 -12.87
C PHE A 164 5.06 34.22 -14.20
N PRO A 165 4.12 34.39 -15.14
CA PRO A 165 4.32 33.93 -16.52
C PRO A 165 5.67 34.42 -17.05
N ASN A 166 6.34 33.59 -17.83
CA ASN A 166 7.67 33.87 -18.40
C ASN A 166 8.83 34.06 -17.40
N ALA A 167 8.64 33.79 -16.10
CA ALA A 167 9.74 33.79 -15.12
C ALA A 167 10.77 32.64 -15.34
N GLY A 168 10.64 31.87 -16.39
CA GLY A 168 11.59 30.81 -16.76
C GLY A 168 11.35 29.44 -16.12
N LYS A 169 10.17 29.20 -15.53
CA LYS A 169 9.83 27.93 -14.85
C LYS A 169 9.98 26.71 -15.74
N SER A 170 9.31 26.69 -16.89
CA SER A 170 9.35 25.55 -17.83
C SER A 170 10.73 25.39 -18.48
N THR A 171 11.44 26.49 -18.72
CA THR A 171 12.83 26.46 -19.20
C THR A 171 13.75 25.84 -18.15
N PHE A 172 13.64 26.27 -16.90
CA PHE A 172 14.41 25.68 -15.80
C PHE A 172 14.14 24.18 -15.70
N LEU A 173 12.86 23.77 -15.66
CA LEU A 173 12.47 22.37 -15.58
C LEU A 173 13.06 21.53 -16.72
N SER A 174 13.01 22.05 -17.96
CA SER A 174 13.56 21.34 -19.14
C SER A 174 15.08 21.19 -19.12
N VAL A 175 15.80 22.16 -18.51
CA VAL A 175 17.28 22.15 -18.43
C VAL A 175 17.78 21.23 -17.32
N VAL A 176 17.07 21.15 -16.19
CA VAL A 176 17.52 20.38 -15.01
C VAL A 176 16.99 18.94 -15.03
N SER A 177 15.97 18.65 -15.81
CA SER A 177 15.39 17.30 -15.90
C SER A 177 16.24 16.39 -16.77
N ASN A 178 16.53 15.17 -16.28
CA ASN A 178 17.31 14.15 -17.01
C ASN A 178 16.57 13.54 -18.21
N ALA A 179 15.23 13.60 -18.18
CA ALA A 179 14.37 13.22 -19.30
C ALA A 179 13.52 14.42 -19.70
N ARG A 180 12.92 14.39 -20.90
CA ARG A 180 11.95 15.42 -21.28
C ARG A 180 10.85 15.47 -20.21
N PRO A 181 10.51 16.67 -19.68
CA PRO A 181 9.42 16.81 -18.72
C PRO A 181 8.17 16.13 -19.27
N GLU A 182 7.57 15.26 -18.47
CA GLU A 182 6.33 14.58 -18.85
C GLU A 182 5.13 15.36 -18.36
N ILE A 183 4.14 15.47 -19.23
CA ILE A 183 2.82 16.03 -18.89
C ILE A 183 2.08 14.98 -18.07
N ALA A 184 1.85 15.23 -16.79
CA ALA A 184 1.12 14.34 -15.93
C ALA A 184 -0.39 14.61 -16.03
N ASN A 185 -1.13 13.70 -16.65
CA ASN A 185 -2.59 13.74 -16.72
C ASN A 185 -3.18 13.18 -15.41
N TYR A 186 -3.46 14.04 -14.46
CA TYR A 186 -4.20 13.66 -13.26
C TYR A 186 -5.70 13.68 -13.55
N ALA A 187 -6.42 12.62 -13.17
CA ALA A 187 -7.85 12.46 -13.42
C ALA A 187 -8.74 13.57 -12.77
N PHE A 188 -8.14 14.39 -11.91
CA PHE A 188 -8.79 15.44 -11.14
C PHE A 188 -8.20 16.84 -11.40
N THR A 189 -7.37 17.03 -12.45
CA THR A 189 -6.82 18.33 -12.81
C THR A 189 -7.31 18.78 -14.18
N THR A 190 -7.83 19.99 -14.24
CA THR A 190 -8.15 20.69 -15.49
C THR A 190 -6.90 21.27 -16.15
N LEU A 191 -5.80 21.43 -15.40
CA LEU A 191 -4.49 21.86 -15.87
C LEU A 191 -3.46 20.78 -15.51
N THR A 192 -2.76 20.26 -16.50
CA THR A 192 -1.77 19.21 -16.35
C THR A 192 -0.41 19.81 -15.95
N PRO A 193 0.14 19.48 -14.76
CA PRO A 193 1.46 19.94 -14.37
C PRO A 193 2.55 19.26 -15.20
N ASN A 194 3.62 19.98 -15.50
CA ASN A 194 4.84 19.40 -16.08
C ASN A 194 5.71 18.91 -14.93
N LEU A 195 6.04 17.62 -14.92
CA LEU A 195 6.93 17.01 -13.94
C LEU A 195 8.29 16.75 -14.56
N GLY A 196 9.35 17.05 -13.81
CA GLY A 196 10.71 16.74 -14.16
C GLY A 196 11.47 16.11 -13.00
N VAL A 197 12.35 15.17 -13.30
CA VAL A 197 13.24 14.55 -12.34
C VAL A 197 14.66 15.05 -12.58
N ALA A 198 15.25 15.68 -11.56
CA ALA A 198 16.64 16.11 -11.58
C ALA A 198 17.46 15.18 -10.68
N ASP A 199 18.54 14.58 -11.24
CA ASP A 199 19.47 13.76 -10.46
C ASP A 199 20.70 14.60 -10.09
N ILE A 200 20.97 14.72 -8.80
CA ILE A 200 22.04 15.54 -8.24
C ILE A 200 22.81 14.67 -7.24
N ASP A 201 24.10 14.47 -7.51
CA ASP A 201 25.00 13.75 -6.61
C ASP A 201 24.45 12.38 -6.13
N GLY A 202 23.73 11.66 -7.01
CA GLY A 202 23.13 10.36 -6.72
C GLY A 202 21.77 10.42 -6.03
N GLN A 203 21.19 11.61 -5.86
CA GLN A 203 19.85 11.83 -5.30
C GLN A 203 18.91 12.38 -6.36
N SER A 204 17.68 11.85 -6.41
CA SER A 204 16.64 12.30 -7.35
C SER A 204 15.70 13.29 -6.70
N LEU A 205 15.48 14.41 -7.34
CA LEU A 205 14.56 15.48 -6.92
C LEU A 205 13.41 15.58 -7.92
N LEU A 206 12.19 15.38 -7.46
CA LEU A 206 10.98 15.54 -8.29
C LEU A 206 10.50 16.99 -8.23
N ILE A 207 10.49 17.66 -9.37
CA ILE A 207 10.14 19.07 -9.52
C ILE A 207 8.87 19.18 -10.35
N ALA A 208 7.89 19.95 -9.87
CA ALA A 208 6.64 20.24 -10.59
C ALA A 208 6.61 21.70 -11.04
N ASP A 209 6.43 21.92 -12.35
CA ASP A 209 6.03 23.23 -12.90
C ASP A 209 4.51 23.32 -12.79
N ILE A 210 4.06 24.30 -12.07
CA ILE A 210 2.68 24.48 -11.69
C ILE A 210 2.16 25.70 -12.46
N PRO A 211 1.55 25.52 -13.67
CA PRO A 211 0.99 26.61 -14.44
C PRO A 211 -0.25 27.18 -13.76
N GLY A 212 -0.48 28.48 -13.84
CA GLY A 212 -1.80 29.11 -13.57
C GLY A 212 -2.05 29.69 -12.19
N ILE A 213 -1.02 29.93 -11.34
CA ILE A 213 -1.24 30.68 -10.09
C ILE A 213 -1.73 32.10 -10.34
N ILE A 214 -1.37 32.72 -11.47
CA ILE A 214 -1.59 34.15 -11.73
C ILE A 214 -2.64 34.43 -12.81
N GLU A 215 -2.93 33.49 -13.71
CA GLU A 215 -3.87 33.71 -14.83
C GLU A 215 -5.31 33.32 -14.48
N GLY A 216 -5.96 34.05 -13.56
CA GLY A 216 -7.42 33.92 -13.38
C GLY A 216 -7.95 33.78 -11.99
N ALA A 217 -7.12 33.74 -10.96
CA ALA A 217 -7.58 33.69 -9.56
C ALA A 217 -8.41 34.96 -9.19
N SER A 218 -8.06 36.11 -9.79
CA SER A 218 -8.79 37.37 -9.59
C SER A 218 -10.13 37.46 -10.37
N GLN A 219 -10.41 36.55 -11.30
CA GLN A 219 -11.61 36.56 -12.12
C GLN A 219 -12.70 35.54 -11.76
N GLY A 220 -12.60 34.88 -10.60
CA GLY A 220 -13.71 34.07 -10.06
C GLY A 220 -14.02 32.77 -10.82
N LYS A 221 -13.19 32.32 -11.78
CA LYS A 221 -13.34 31.04 -12.43
C LYS A 221 -12.65 29.98 -11.56
N GLY A 222 -13.42 29.18 -10.83
CA GLY A 222 -13.07 28.22 -9.81
C GLY A 222 -12.04 27.11 -10.12
N LEU A 223 -11.08 27.36 -11.00
CA LEU A 223 -10.03 26.43 -11.44
C LEU A 223 -8.81 26.35 -10.49
N GLY A 224 -8.70 27.31 -9.52
CA GLY A 224 -7.53 27.43 -8.66
C GLY A 224 -7.47 26.50 -7.45
N LEU A 225 -8.61 26.09 -6.89
CA LEU A 225 -8.67 25.39 -5.60
C LEU A 225 -8.16 23.95 -5.65
N GLU A 226 -8.44 23.20 -6.68
CA GLU A 226 -7.97 21.82 -6.82
C GLU A 226 -6.47 21.78 -7.09
N PHE A 227 -5.98 22.77 -7.79
CA PHE A 227 -4.59 22.89 -8.19
C PHE A 227 -3.65 23.27 -7.01
N LEU A 228 -4.12 24.14 -6.13
CA LEU A 228 -3.39 24.55 -4.93
C LEU A 228 -3.23 23.41 -3.92
N ARG A 229 -4.15 22.44 -3.92
CA ARG A 229 -3.99 21.18 -3.17
C ARG A 229 -2.76 20.37 -3.61
N HIS A 230 -2.30 20.54 -4.84
CA HIS A 230 -1.09 19.87 -5.31
C HIS A 230 0.18 20.53 -4.82
N ILE A 231 0.20 21.88 -4.75
CA ILE A 231 1.31 22.63 -4.13
C ILE A 231 1.36 22.32 -2.62
N GLU A 232 0.23 22.17 -1.98
CA GLU A 232 0.17 21.76 -0.59
C GLU A 232 0.87 20.42 -0.32
N ARG A 233 0.97 19.57 -1.34
CA ARG A 233 1.66 18.27 -1.27
C ARG A 233 3.14 18.32 -1.62
N THR A 234 3.69 19.47 -2.05
CA THR A 234 5.14 19.64 -2.24
C THR A 234 5.85 19.87 -0.91
N SER A 235 7.14 19.54 -0.82
CA SER A 235 7.92 19.74 0.41
C SER A 235 8.50 21.14 0.51
N VAL A 236 8.86 21.75 -0.62
CA VAL A 236 9.55 23.03 -0.74
C VAL A 236 8.96 23.83 -1.89
N ILE A 237 8.92 25.15 -1.76
CA ILE A 237 8.54 26.07 -2.84
C ILE A 237 9.82 26.69 -3.41
N LEU A 238 9.99 26.60 -4.74
CA LEU A 238 10.98 27.37 -5.47
C LEU A 238 10.30 28.53 -6.17
N HIS A 239 10.50 29.73 -5.64
CA HIS A 239 9.93 30.98 -6.17
C HIS A 239 10.88 31.57 -7.20
N MET A 240 10.45 31.60 -8.46
CA MET A 240 11.22 32.08 -9.61
C MET A 240 10.83 33.49 -9.98
N ILE A 241 11.80 34.41 -9.99
CA ILE A 241 11.61 35.84 -10.29
C ILE A 241 12.54 36.23 -11.42
N ASP A 242 12.00 36.87 -12.45
CA ASP A 242 12.80 37.37 -13.58
C ASP A 242 13.57 38.61 -13.14
N VAL A 243 14.89 38.63 -13.36
CA VAL A 243 15.75 39.77 -13.03
C VAL A 243 15.41 41.03 -13.82
N ALA A 244 14.82 40.91 -15.01
CA ALA A 244 14.41 42.03 -15.85
C ALA A 244 13.14 42.75 -15.37
N THR A 245 12.49 42.24 -14.30
CA THR A 245 11.32 42.87 -13.71
C THR A 245 11.70 44.21 -13.05
N GLU A 246 10.92 45.26 -13.24
CA GLU A 246 11.21 46.60 -12.70
C GLU A 246 11.33 46.61 -11.18
N ASP A 247 10.40 45.93 -10.48
CA ASP A 247 10.44 45.76 -9.03
C ASP A 247 10.29 44.26 -8.66
N VAL A 248 11.43 43.61 -8.42
CA VAL A 248 11.49 42.21 -7.97
C VAL A 248 10.92 42.03 -6.57
N GLY A 249 10.98 43.09 -5.72
CA GLY A 249 10.43 43.07 -4.38
C GLY A 249 8.90 43.06 -4.38
N GLU A 250 8.28 43.87 -5.24
CA GLU A 250 6.82 43.86 -5.38
C GLU A 250 6.35 42.55 -6.03
N SER A 251 7.05 42.07 -7.06
CA SER A 251 6.77 40.76 -7.67
C SER A 251 6.78 39.64 -6.63
N TYR A 252 7.74 39.65 -5.72
CA TYR A 252 7.82 38.71 -4.60
C TYR A 252 6.58 38.84 -3.68
N ARG A 253 6.23 40.08 -3.27
CA ARG A 253 5.11 40.32 -2.36
C ARG A 253 3.76 39.91 -2.97
N VAL A 254 3.55 40.14 -4.25
CA VAL A 254 2.32 39.78 -4.97
C VAL A 254 2.10 38.26 -4.91
N ILE A 255 3.11 37.49 -5.31
CA ILE A 255 3.02 36.01 -5.27
C ILE A 255 2.81 35.51 -3.83
N ARG A 256 3.53 36.04 -2.86
CA ARG A 256 3.37 35.67 -1.44
C ARG A 256 1.98 35.97 -0.90
N ARG A 257 1.39 37.10 -1.31
CA ARG A 257 0.02 37.47 -0.94
C ARG A 257 -0.98 36.53 -1.57
N GLU A 258 -0.78 36.14 -2.81
CA GLU A 258 -1.64 35.20 -3.52
C GLU A 258 -1.58 33.80 -2.86
N LEU A 259 -0.39 33.30 -2.56
CA LEU A 259 -0.24 32.05 -1.81
C LEU A 259 -0.93 32.10 -0.44
N ALA A 260 -0.84 33.25 0.25
CA ALA A 260 -1.45 33.44 1.57
C ALA A 260 -3.00 33.47 1.52
N GLN A 261 -3.56 34.04 0.47
CA GLN A 261 -5.02 34.06 0.26
C GLN A 261 -5.59 32.65 0.06
N HIS A 262 -4.79 31.75 -0.49
CA HIS A 262 -5.25 30.40 -0.84
C HIS A 262 -5.05 29.40 0.30
N SER A 263 -3.92 29.41 0.99
CA SER A 263 -3.66 28.46 2.06
C SER A 263 -2.56 28.92 3.01
N ALA A 264 -2.87 28.94 4.29
CA ALA A 264 -1.88 29.18 5.35
C ALA A 264 -0.75 28.14 5.37
N THR A 265 -1.04 26.91 4.93
CA THR A 265 -0.05 25.83 4.87
C THR A 265 1.01 26.07 3.80
N LEU A 266 0.65 26.71 2.69
CA LEU A 266 1.58 27.08 1.62
C LEU A 266 2.57 28.16 2.09
N VAL A 267 2.10 29.14 2.82
CA VAL A 267 2.95 30.22 3.34
C VAL A 267 3.97 29.70 4.37
N ALA A 268 3.60 28.67 5.12
CA ALA A 268 4.46 28.07 6.16
C ALA A 268 5.54 27.14 5.59
N LYS A 269 5.49 26.82 4.29
CA LYS A 269 6.50 25.95 3.66
C LYS A 269 7.84 26.65 3.54
N PRO A 270 8.95 25.88 3.59
CA PRO A 270 10.26 26.40 3.22
C PRO A 270 10.23 26.94 1.79
N GLU A 271 10.79 28.13 1.62
CA GLU A 271 10.88 28.81 0.35
C GLU A 271 12.34 29.05 0.00
N VAL A 272 12.67 28.81 -1.26
CA VAL A 272 13.95 29.19 -1.88
C VAL A 272 13.62 30.08 -3.07
N ILE A 273 14.40 31.13 -3.29
CA ILE A 273 14.17 32.08 -4.39
C ILE A 273 15.23 31.88 -5.46
N ALA A 274 14.80 31.81 -6.71
CA ALA A 274 15.66 31.83 -7.89
C ALA A 274 15.46 33.14 -8.65
N LEU A 275 16.48 34.00 -8.68
CA LEU A 275 16.53 35.16 -9.54
C LEU A 275 17.00 34.69 -10.93
N THR A 276 16.08 34.67 -11.90
CA THR A 276 16.28 34.02 -13.20
C THR A 276 16.75 34.98 -14.27
N LYS A 277 17.25 34.45 -15.39
CA LYS A 277 17.68 35.20 -16.60
C LYS A 277 18.78 36.22 -16.31
N ILE A 278 19.70 35.94 -15.41
CA ILE A 278 20.79 36.85 -15.06
C ILE A 278 21.74 37.10 -16.24
N ASP A 279 21.72 36.25 -17.25
CA ASP A 279 22.45 36.37 -18.52
C ASP A 279 21.89 37.46 -19.45
N ALA A 280 20.66 37.92 -19.20
CA ALA A 280 20.00 38.93 -20.05
C ALA A 280 20.26 40.38 -19.59
N VAL A 281 20.94 40.60 -18.45
CA VAL A 281 21.18 41.92 -17.91
C VAL A 281 22.61 42.11 -17.39
N PRO A 282 23.11 43.35 -17.27
CA PRO A 282 24.43 43.60 -16.69
C PRO A 282 24.53 43.14 -15.23
N GLU A 283 25.74 42.76 -14.80
CA GLU A 283 26.01 42.27 -13.42
C GLU A 283 25.62 43.32 -12.36
N SER A 284 25.75 44.61 -12.64
CA SER A 284 25.34 45.71 -11.75
C SER A 284 23.84 45.63 -11.44
N THR A 285 23.01 45.34 -12.45
CA THR A 285 21.56 45.16 -12.30
C THR A 285 21.26 43.95 -11.45
N VAL A 286 21.96 42.84 -11.67
CA VAL A 286 21.80 41.64 -10.84
C VAL A 286 22.06 41.93 -9.37
N LYS A 287 23.17 42.63 -9.05
CA LYS A 287 23.53 43.03 -7.67
C LYS A 287 22.42 43.90 -7.05
N GLN A 288 21.96 44.92 -7.78
CA GLN A 288 20.89 45.81 -7.32
C GLN A 288 19.56 45.04 -7.03
N GLN A 289 19.18 44.12 -7.88
CA GLN A 289 17.96 43.33 -7.71
C GLN A 289 18.11 42.35 -6.53
N LEU A 290 19.28 41.75 -6.32
CA LEU A 290 19.57 40.95 -5.13
C LEU A 290 19.43 41.75 -3.83
N GLU A 291 19.97 42.95 -3.78
CA GLU A 291 19.82 43.83 -2.61
C GLU A 291 18.36 44.16 -2.32
N ARG A 292 17.55 44.46 -3.35
CA ARG A 292 16.12 44.70 -3.19
C ARG A 292 15.39 43.48 -2.67
N LEU A 293 15.70 42.26 -3.14
CA LEU A 293 15.10 41.04 -2.62
C LEU A 293 15.50 40.77 -1.17
N HIS A 294 16.76 41.01 -0.80
CA HIS A 294 17.22 40.85 0.60
C HIS A 294 16.53 41.81 1.58
N GLN A 295 15.99 42.96 1.10
CA GLN A 295 15.21 43.88 1.94
C GLN A 295 13.80 43.35 2.25
N VAL A 296 13.24 42.50 1.41
CA VAL A 296 11.86 42.02 1.53
C VAL A 296 11.73 40.60 2.04
N THR A 297 12.81 39.82 2.00
CA THR A 297 12.80 38.41 2.42
C THR A 297 14.10 37.96 3.07
N LYS A 298 14.01 36.97 3.97
CA LYS A 298 15.16 36.26 4.57
C LYS A 298 15.41 34.90 3.92
N SER A 299 14.59 34.52 2.92
CA SER A 299 14.75 33.24 2.21
C SER A 299 16.05 33.22 1.41
N PRO A 300 16.71 32.06 1.25
CA PRO A 300 17.90 31.94 0.41
C PRO A 300 17.61 32.33 -1.03
N ILE A 301 18.47 33.17 -1.63
CA ILE A 301 18.31 33.66 -3.01
C ILE A 301 19.48 33.15 -3.85
N TYR A 302 19.16 32.56 -5.02
CA TYR A 302 20.12 32.05 -5.98
C TYR A 302 19.96 32.73 -7.33
N PRO A 303 20.95 33.49 -7.80
CA PRO A 303 20.96 34.02 -9.16
C PRO A 303 21.27 32.89 -10.15
N ILE A 304 20.40 32.68 -11.15
CA ILE A 304 20.55 31.59 -12.12
C ILE A 304 20.34 32.06 -13.56
N ALA A 305 21.08 31.44 -14.49
CA ALA A 305 20.81 31.45 -15.92
C ALA A 305 20.58 30.00 -16.38
N ALA A 306 19.30 29.59 -16.45
CA ALA A 306 18.97 28.19 -16.74
C ALA A 306 19.51 27.70 -18.08
N PRO A 307 19.40 28.44 -19.22
CA PRO A 307 19.96 28.01 -20.50
C PRO A 307 21.50 27.80 -20.48
N ALA A 308 22.19 28.68 -19.73
CA ALA A 308 23.63 28.60 -19.56
C ALA A 308 24.07 27.64 -18.44
N ARG A 309 23.13 27.03 -17.73
CA ARG A 309 23.34 26.19 -16.51
C ARG A 309 24.15 26.88 -15.41
N SER A 310 24.23 28.23 -15.42
CA SER A 310 24.93 29.00 -14.41
C SER A 310 24.10 29.09 -13.14
N GLY A 311 24.68 28.80 -11.96
CA GLY A 311 24.02 28.82 -10.63
C GLY A 311 23.00 27.68 -10.41
N THR A 312 22.65 26.91 -11.42
CA THR A 312 21.61 25.87 -11.31
C THR A 312 22.01 24.71 -10.40
N LEU A 313 23.27 24.26 -10.47
CA LEU A 313 23.76 23.15 -9.65
C LEU A 313 23.79 23.48 -8.15
N GLU A 314 24.21 24.69 -7.80
CA GLU A 314 24.22 25.15 -6.42
C GLU A 314 22.79 25.25 -5.86
N LEU A 315 21.88 25.80 -6.64
CA LEU A 315 20.46 25.86 -6.29
C LEU A 315 19.90 24.45 -6.04
N LEU A 316 20.15 23.50 -6.96
CA LEU A 316 19.65 22.13 -6.83
C LEU A 316 20.22 21.41 -5.61
N ARG A 317 21.50 21.55 -5.33
CA ARG A 317 22.14 21.02 -4.11
C ARG A 317 21.53 21.59 -2.82
N HIS A 318 21.19 22.87 -2.86
CA HIS A 318 20.48 23.48 -1.72
C HIS A 318 19.06 22.94 -1.55
N LEU A 319 18.31 22.81 -2.65
CA LEU A 319 16.96 22.26 -2.64
C LEU A 319 16.95 20.82 -2.09
N VAL A 320 17.88 19.96 -2.50
CA VAL A 320 18.04 18.61 -1.96
C VAL A 320 18.17 18.64 -0.44
N LYS A 321 19.10 19.47 0.10
CA LYS A 321 19.29 19.60 1.55
C LYS A 321 18.03 20.08 2.29
N VAL A 322 17.30 21.02 1.70
CA VAL A 322 16.06 21.54 2.33
C VAL A 322 14.96 20.46 2.30
N VAL A 323 14.81 19.75 1.19
CA VAL A 323 13.84 18.63 1.05
C VAL A 323 14.16 17.52 2.05
N GLU A 324 15.43 17.12 2.18
CA GLU A 324 15.84 16.10 3.16
C GLU A 324 15.51 16.51 4.60
N ARG A 325 15.80 17.76 4.95
CA ARG A 325 15.44 18.30 6.27
C ARG A 325 13.94 18.27 6.53
N GLN A 326 13.11 18.52 5.50
CA GLN A 326 11.66 18.46 5.64
C GLN A 326 11.17 17.01 5.74
N LYS A 327 11.75 16.10 4.95
CA LYS A 327 11.47 14.66 5.06
C LYS A 327 11.85 14.13 6.46
N ALA A 328 13.00 14.53 7.00
CA ALA A 328 13.44 14.15 8.34
C ALA A 328 12.53 14.69 9.46
N LYS A 329 11.99 15.91 9.33
CA LYS A 329 11.02 16.48 10.28
C LYS A 329 9.65 15.80 10.25
N ARG A 330 9.28 15.18 9.14
CA ARG A 330 8.04 14.39 8.99
C ARG A 330 8.15 12.97 9.57
N THR A 331 9.33 12.53 10.03
CA THR A 331 9.56 11.27 10.75
C THR A 331 9.80 11.60 12.23
N PRO A 332 9.27 10.91 13.24
CA PRO A 332 8.26 9.85 13.22
C PRO A 332 7.10 10.15 14.17
N ILE A 333 5.90 9.88 13.78
CA ILE A 333 4.92 9.38 14.73
C ILE A 333 5.35 7.95 15.03
N SER A 334 5.66 7.72 16.29
CA SER A 334 6.22 6.53 16.91
C SER A 334 5.76 5.21 16.28
N GLN A 335 6.68 4.24 16.25
CA GLN A 335 6.40 2.83 16.01
C GLN A 335 5.35 2.21 16.97
N ALA A 336 4.80 2.99 17.90
CA ALA A 336 3.76 2.57 18.84
C ALA A 336 2.33 2.62 18.25
N ASP A 337 2.07 3.39 17.16
CA ASP A 337 0.72 3.56 16.60
C ASP A 337 0.53 2.88 15.23
N ALA A 338 1.42 1.98 14.82
CA ALA A 338 1.27 1.19 13.62
C ALA A 338 0.18 0.09 13.73
N SER A 339 -0.49 -0.01 14.88
CA SER A 339 -1.69 -0.82 15.14
C SER A 339 -2.98 0.00 15.26
N GLY A 340 -2.92 1.30 14.94
CA GLY A 340 -4.07 2.21 15.00
C GLY A 340 -4.90 2.26 13.71
N GLY A 341 -5.28 1.12 13.15
CA GLY A 341 -6.62 1.02 12.58
C GLY A 341 -7.58 1.29 13.75
N VAL A 342 -8.62 2.10 13.55
CA VAL A 342 -9.76 2.11 14.45
C VAL A 342 -10.38 0.71 14.35
N GLU A 343 -9.75 -0.27 15.00
CA GLU A 343 -10.42 -1.45 15.43
C GLU A 343 -11.46 -0.96 16.44
N ILE A 344 -12.70 -0.86 15.98
CA ILE A 344 -13.82 -1.07 16.89
C ILE A 344 -13.59 -2.51 17.36
N LYS A 345 -12.89 -2.68 18.47
CA LYS A 345 -12.81 -3.93 19.21
C LYS A 345 -14.18 -4.19 19.84
N LEU A 346 -15.11 -4.64 19.01
CA LEU A 346 -16.06 -5.61 19.46
C LEU A 346 -15.22 -6.80 19.93
N ASP A 347 -15.37 -7.17 21.19
CA ASP A 347 -14.57 -8.17 21.87
C ASP A 347 -14.34 -9.38 20.96
N SER A 348 -13.14 -9.51 20.39
CA SER A 348 -12.80 -10.54 19.39
C SER A 348 -13.02 -11.95 19.94
N ARG A 349 -13.13 -12.09 21.26
CA ARG A 349 -13.51 -13.34 21.93
C ARG A 349 -14.99 -13.67 21.81
N GLN A 350 -15.87 -12.69 21.70
CA GLN A 350 -17.32 -12.92 21.54
C GLN A 350 -17.72 -13.14 20.09
N LEU A 351 -17.07 -12.46 19.13
CA LEU A 351 -17.28 -12.70 17.70
C LEU A 351 -16.70 -14.03 17.23
N ALA A 352 -15.57 -14.45 17.79
CA ALA A 352 -14.90 -15.72 17.42
C ALA A 352 -15.70 -16.99 17.83
N THR A 353 -16.76 -16.86 18.61
CA THR A 353 -17.62 -17.98 19.07
C THR A 353 -19.03 -17.93 18.51
N SER A 354 -19.42 -16.84 17.85
CA SER A 354 -20.76 -16.71 17.29
C SER A 354 -20.88 -17.45 15.95
N TRP A 355 -21.91 -18.23 15.86
CA TRP A 355 -22.32 -18.91 14.62
C TRP A 355 -23.83 -18.81 14.46
N TRP A 356 -24.34 -18.91 13.23
CA TRP A 356 -25.75 -18.88 12.90
C TRP A 356 -26.10 -20.03 11.96
N VAL A 357 -27.28 -20.57 12.15
CA VAL A 357 -27.85 -21.61 11.30
C VAL A 357 -29.10 -21.05 10.63
N SER A 358 -29.21 -21.18 9.33
CA SER A 358 -30.39 -20.81 8.56
C SER A 358 -30.76 -21.94 7.60
N ARG A 359 -32.08 -22.25 7.51
CA ARG A 359 -32.60 -23.19 6.51
C ARG A 359 -32.83 -22.48 5.20
N ARG A 360 -32.36 -23.09 4.10
CA ARG A 360 -32.57 -22.59 2.73
C ARG A 360 -33.85 -23.16 2.12
N ASP A 361 -34.30 -22.55 1.03
CA ASP A 361 -35.50 -22.98 0.27
C ASP A 361 -35.34 -24.39 -0.34
N ASP A 362 -34.13 -24.81 -0.64
CA ASP A 362 -33.78 -26.15 -1.16
C ASP A 362 -33.76 -27.23 -0.07
N GLY A 363 -34.09 -26.87 1.17
CA GLY A 363 -34.10 -27.79 2.31
C GLY A 363 -32.73 -28.02 2.96
N SER A 364 -31.64 -27.43 2.43
CA SER A 364 -30.31 -27.48 3.03
C SER A 364 -30.18 -26.48 4.18
N TYR A 365 -29.17 -26.66 5.03
CA TYR A 365 -28.87 -25.78 6.16
C TYR A 365 -27.56 -25.04 5.90
N LEU A 366 -27.61 -23.70 5.94
CA LEU A 366 -26.42 -22.86 5.87
C LEU A 366 -25.94 -22.55 7.29
N VAL A 367 -24.70 -22.88 7.58
CA VAL A 367 -24.01 -22.52 8.82
C VAL A 367 -22.97 -21.48 8.51
N THR A 368 -23.07 -20.33 9.19
CA THR A 368 -22.12 -19.20 9.06
C THR A 368 -21.48 -18.88 10.41
N GLY A 369 -20.27 -18.37 10.39
CA GLY A 369 -19.50 -17.97 11.56
C GLY A 369 -18.02 -18.10 11.34
N GLU A 370 -17.25 -17.07 11.68
CA GLU A 370 -15.83 -16.96 11.36
C GLU A 370 -15.03 -18.22 11.71
N LYS A 371 -15.22 -18.74 12.91
CA LYS A 371 -14.48 -19.92 13.40
C LYS A 371 -14.83 -21.19 12.66
N ILE A 372 -16.12 -21.45 12.40
CA ILE A 372 -16.56 -22.68 11.74
C ILE A 372 -16.26 -22.66 10.25
N GLU A 373 -16.39 -21.50 9.60
CA GLU A 373 -16.03 -21.34 8.20
C GLU A 373 -14.52 -21.59 8.01
N ARG A 374 -13.67 -21.08 8.89
CA ARG A 374 -12.23 -21.34 8.89
C ARG A 374 -11.90 -22.84 9.04
N PHE A 375 -12.62 -23.58 9.89
CA PHE A 375 -12.46 -25.03 10.01
C PHE A 375 -12.90 -25.75 8.73
N ALA A 376 -14.00 -25.32 8.11
CA ALA A 376 -14.45 -25.89 6.85
C ALA A 376 -13.44 -25.64 5.72
N GLU A 377 -12.90 -24.44 5.59
CA GLU A 377 -11.87 -24.12 4.59
C GLU A 377 -10.60 -24.96 4.73
N ARG A 378 -10.25 -25.38 5.96
CA ARG A 378 -9.10 -26.26 6.25
C ARG A 378 -9.42 -27.74 6.16
N THR A 379 -10.67 -28.09 5.88
CA THR A 379 -11.13 -29.49 5.77
C THR A 379 -10.91 -30.01 4.34
N ASP A 380 -10.33 -31.18 4.22
CA ASP A 380 -10.26 -31.91 2.95
C ASP A 380 -11.58 -32.66 2.70
N PHE A 381 -12.47 -32.09 1.91
CA PHE A 381 -13.77 -32.68 1.58
C PHE A 381 -13.68 -33.92 0.67
N ALA A 382 -12.50 -34.24 0.13
CA ALA A 382 -12.27 -35.53 -0.57
C ALA A 382 -12.01 -36.69 0.41
N SER A 383 -11.80 -36.40 1.70
CA SER A 383 -11.50 -37.40 2.74
C SER A 383 -12.64 -37.47 3.75
N GLU A 384 -13.30 -38.63 3.81
CA GLU A 384 -14.36 -38.88 4.79
C GLU A 384 -13.86 -38.70 6.25
N PHE A 385 -12.63 -39.08 6.54
CA PHE A 385 -12.01 -38.86 7.85
C PHE A 385 -11.93 -37.37 8.23
N SER A 386 -11.70 -36.47 7.26
CA SER A 386 -11.64 -35.03 7.46
C SER A 386 -13.04 -34.45 7.66
N ILE A 387 -14.03 -34.94 6.91
CA ILE A 387 -15.45 -34.54 7.07
C ILE A 387 -15.95 -34.98 8.45
N ASN A 388 -15.66 -36.20 8.91
CA ASN A 388 -16.04 -36.67 10.25
C ASN A 388 -15.42 -35.80 11.36
N ARG A 389 -14.18 -35.36 11.20
CA ARG A 389 -13.57 -34.40 12.11
C ARG A 389 -14.33 -33.06 12.13
N LEU A 390 -14.78 -32.56 10.98
CA LEU A 390 -15.59 -31.34 10.92
C LEU A 390 -16.94 -31.55 11.65
N ARG A 391 -17.59 -32.70 11.47
CA ARG A 391 -18.80 -33.09 12.22
C ARG A 391 -18.54 -33.11 13.73
N ASP A 392 -17.40 -33.67 14.20
CA ASP A 392 -16.98 -33.60 15.61
C ASP A 392 -16.88 -32.16 16.13
N ILE A 393 -16.35 -31.25 15.29
CA ILE A 393 -16.22 -29.82 15.65
C ILE A 393 -17.60 -29.17 15.72
N LEU A 394 -18.50 -29.46 14.78
CA LEU A 394 -19.90 -28.97 14.82
C LEU A 394 -20.61 -29.41 16.08
N ALA A 395 -20.43 -30.67 16.49
CA ALA A 395 -21.01 -31.20 17.73
C ALA A 395 -20.45 -30.47 18.98
N LYS A 396 -19.14 -30.30 19.05
CA LYS A 396 -18.47 -29.58 20.17
C LYS A 396 -18.87 -28.11 20.29
N LEU A 397 -19.22 -27.48 19.17
CA LEU A 397 -19.71 -26.10 19.14
C LEU A 397 -21.23 -25.98 19.34
N ASN A 398 -21.93 -27.10 19.64
CA ASN A 398 -23.39 -27.20 19.78
C ASN A 398 -24.17 -26.81 18.50
N ILE A 399 -23.52 -26.77 17.35
CA ILE A 399 -24.16 -26.44 16.07
C ILE A 399 -25.09 -27.59 15.64
N VAL A 400 -24.69 -28.84 15.86
CA VAL A 400 -25.54 -30.02 15.58
C VAL A 400 -26.84 -29.97 16.34
N ALA A 401 -26.82 -29.60 17.63
CA ALA A 401 -28.02 -29.47 18.45
C ALA A 401 -28.99 -28.40 17.88
N GLU A 402 -28.49 -27.28 17.40
CA GLU A 402 -29.31 -26.24 16.79
C GLU A 402 -29.87 -26.70 15.42
N LEU A 403 -29.06 -27.41 14.60
CA LEU A 403 -29.49 -27.99 13.34
C LEU A 403 -30.67 -28.97 13.55
N VAL A 404 -30.55 -29.87 14.52
CA VAL A 404 -31.64 -30.83 14.91
C VAL A 404 -32.86 -30.10 15.38
N LYS A 405 -32.72 -29.07 16.23
CA LYS A 405 -33.83 -28.23 16.70
C LYS A 405 -34.58 -27.54 15.53
N GLN A 406 -33.89 -27.18 14.46
CA GLN A 406 -34.47 -26.62 13.23
C GLN A 406 -35.01 -27.70 12.27
N GLY A 407 -34.97 -28.98 12.66
CA GLY A 407 -35.54 -30.09 11.92
C GLY A 407 -34.56 -30.79 10.98
N ALA A 408 -33.25 -30.63 11.15
CA ALA A 408 -32.27 -31.42 10.40
C ALA A 408 -32.24 -32.88 10.86
N THR A 409 -32.04 -33.79 9.91
CA THR A 409 -31.80 -35.22 10.10
C THR A 409 -30.38 -35.58 9.70
N GLY A 410 -29.92 -36.80 9.95
CA GLY A 410 -28.58 -37.24 9.55
C GLY A 410 -28.32 -37.13 8.04
N GLU A 411 -29.35 -37.25 7.19
CA GLU A 411 -29.25 -37.11 5.74
C GLU A 411 -29.33 -35.65 5.25
N SER A 412 -29.65 -34.70 6.15
CA SER A 412 -29.74 -33.28 5.80
C SER A 412 -28.40 -32.74 5.32
N VAL A 413 -28.44 -31.98 4.23
CA VAL A 413 -27.26 -31.34 3.67
C VAL A 413 -26.94 -30.08 4.43
N VAL A 414 -25.72 -29.97 4.93
CA VAL A 414 -25.17 -28.78 5.58
C VAL A 414 -24.19 -28.10 4.62
N GLU A 415 -24.28 -26.79 4.50
CA GLU A 415 -23.35 -25.96 3.74
C GLU A 415 -22.58 -25.03 4.67
N ILE A 416 -21.23 -25.04 4.56
CA ILE A 416 -20.32 -24.16 5.31
C ILE A 416 -19.25 -23.67 4.34
N ALA A 417 -19.02 -22.36 4.28
CA ALA A 417 -18.02 -21.75 3.38
C ALA A 417 -18.13 -22.27 1.91
N GLY A 418 -19.36 -22.49 1.42
CA GLY A 418 -19.63 -22.99 0.08
C GLY A 418 -19.44 -24.52 -0.13
N HIS A 419 -19.04 -25.25 0.91
CA HIS A 419 -18.90 -26.70 0.87
C HIS A 419 -20.14 -27.40 1.40
N ARG A 420 -20.66 -28.37 0.66
CA ARG A 420 -21.88 -29.13 1.01
C ARG A 420 -21.52 -30.56 1.39
N PHE A 421 -22.07 -31.04 2.50
CA PHE A 421 -21.89 -32.41 2.96
C PHE A 421 -23.10 -32.86 3.82
N PRO A 422 -23.39 -34.18 3.90
CA PRO A 422 -24.49 -34.68 4.71
C PRO A 422 -24.16 -34.63 6.20
N LEU A 423 -25.13 -34.28 7.04
CA LEU A 423 -25.08 -34.37 8.48
C LEU A 423 -25.44 -35.78 8.90
N GLN A 424 -24.45 -36.72 8.95
CA GLN A 424 -24.71 -38.04 9.50
C GLN A 424 -24.80 -38.00 11.01
N GLU A 425 -25.72 -38.74 11.61
CA GLU A 425 -25.74 -38.97 13.04
C GLU A 425 -24.49 -39.72 13.49
N GLN A 426 -23.83 -39.22 14.53
CA GLN A 426 -22.57 -39.79 15.05
C GLN A 426 -22.75 -41.10 15.84
N TRP A 427 -23.89 -41.77 15.73
CA TRP A 427 -24.28 -42.82 16.67
C TRP A 427 -23.80 -44.21 16.34
N ASP A 428 -23.12 -44.47 15.21
CA ASP A 428 -22.76 -45.83 14.75
C ASP A 428 -21.30 -46.25 14.90
N ASP A 429 -20.43 -45.52 15.60
CA ASP A 429 -19.06 -45.96 15.86
C ASP A 429 -18.73 -46.14 17.35
N VAL A 430 -19.60 -46.86 18.08
CA VAL A 430 -19.25 -47.52 19.35
C VAL A 430 -19.52 -49.01 19.19
N SER A 431 -18.63 -49.70 18.49
CA SER A 431 -18.42 -51.13 18.59
C SER A 431 -16.96 -51.48 18.32
#